data_6222ccc82696f7ee4c15c86beb195392
#
_entry.id   6222ccc82696f7ee4c15c86beb195392
#
_cell.length_a   1.000
_cell.length_b   1.000
_cell.length_c   1.000
_cell.angle_alpha   90.00
_cell.angle_beta   90.00
_cell.angle_gamma   90.00
#
_symmetry.space_group_name_H-M   'P 1'
#
loop_
_entity.id
_entity.type
_entity.pdbx_description
1 polymer ?
#
loop_
_entity_poly.entity_id
_entity_poly.type
_entity_poly.pdbx_seq_one_letter_code
_entity_poly.pdbx_strand_id
1 'polypeptide(L)' 'MYQIKDEAERQKTLEHIKGLKAQIGRVRQKHGPERSRSFKVMAEQMIKQFEEQVRTYNQLKKRK' A
#
# COMPACT_ATOMS: atom_id res chain seq x y z
N MET A 1 4.74 -15.12 -0.60
CA MET A 1 3.88 -13.93 -0.63
C MET A 1 2.92 -13.95 0.55
N TYR A 2 2.84 -12.84 1.26
CA TYR A 2 1.94 -12.74 2.41
C TYR A 2 0.47 -12.75 1.96
N GLN A 3 -0.34 -13.54 2.64
CA GLN A 3 -1.78 -13.57 2.37
C GLN A 3 -2.56 -13.02 3.55
N ILE A 4 -3.51 -12.13 3.26
CA ILE A 4 -4.41 -11.60 4.26
C ILE A 4 -5.34 -12.72 4.73
N LYS A 5 -5.42 -12.92 6.03
CA LYS A 5 -6.18 -14.03 6.62
C LYS A 5 -7.61 -13.65 7.01
N ASP A 6 -7.82 -12.41 7.41
CA ASP A 6 -9.12 -11.98 7.91
C ASP A 6 -9.36 -10.50 7.65
N GLU A 7 -10.54 -10.04 8.01
CA GLU A 7 -10.96 -8.66 7.79
C GLU A 7 -10.11 -7.66 8.56
N ALA A 8 -9.68 -8.01 9.76
CA ALA A 8 -8.83 -7.12 10.56
C ALA A 8 -7.50 -6.87 9.86
N GLU A 9 -6.90 -7.90 9.29
CA GLU A 9 -5.66 -7.76 8.53
C GLU A 9 -5.87 -6.93 7.26
N ARG A 10 -7.03 -7.13 6.60
CA ARG A 10 -7.36 -6.35 5.41
C ARG A 10 -7.43 -4.85 5.75
N GLN A 11 -8.07 -4.51 6.85
CA GLN A 11 -8.16 -3.12 7.29
C GLN A 11 -6.79 -2.54 7.61
N LYS A 12 -5.94 -3.30 8.28
CA LYS A 12 -4.58 -2.85 8.57
C LYS A 12 -3.79 -2.60 7.29
N THR A 13 -3.94 -3.48 6.31
CA THR A 13 -3.27 -3.32 5.02
C THR A 13 -3.74 -2.06 4.31
N LEU A 14 -5.05 -1.80 4.32
CA LEU A 14 -5.60 -0.59 3.71
C LEU A 14 -5.10 0.67 4.40
N GLU A 15 -5.00 0.65 5.73
CA GLU A 15 -4.44 1.76 6.48
C GLU A 15 -2.96 1.97 6.16
N HIS A 16 -2.23 0.89 5.97
CA HIS A 16 -0.82 0.95 5.58
C HIS A 16 -0.66 1.62 4.21
N ILE A 17 -1.50 1.23 3.26
CA ILE A 17 -1.52 1.84 1.92
C ILE A 17 -1.77 3.34 2.04
N LYS A 18 -2.78 3.71 2.83
CA LYS A 18 -3.14 5.11 3.04
C LYS A 18 -1.97 5.90 3.65
N GLY A 19 -1.30 5.30 4.64
CA GLY A 19 -0.15 5.92 5.28
C GLY A 19 1.00 6.14 4.32
N LEU A 20 1.29 5.14 3.47
CA LEU A 20 2.35 5.27 2.49
C LEU A 20 2.06 6.36 1.47
N LYS A 21 0.82 6.46 1.02
CA LYS A 21 0.42 7.52 0.09
C LYS A 21 0.59 8.90 0.72
N ALA A 22 0.22 9.04 1.99
CA ALA A 22 0.41 10.28 2.72
C ALA A 22 1.89 10.63 2.89
N GLN A 23 2.72 9.64 3.17
CA GLN A 23 4.16 9.83 3.29
C GLN A 23 4.80 10.32 2.00
N ILE A 24 4.37 9.77 0.86
CA ILE A 24 4.87 10.20 -0.43
C ILE A 24 4.62 11.71 -0.60
N GLY A 25 3.41 12.17 -0.26
CA GLY A 25 3.09 13.58 -0.34
C GLY A 25 3.93 14.45 0.56
N ARG A 26 4.15 14.02 1.80
CA ARG A 26 4.96 14.75 2.77
C ARG A 26 6.42 14.84 2.35
N VAL A 27 7.00 13.73 1.91
CA VAL A 27 8.39 13.70 1.48
C VAL A 27 8.58 14.60 0.26
N ARG A 28 7.62 14.58 -0.66
CA ARG A 28 7.67 15.43 -1.84
C ARG A 28 7.64 16.92 -1.47
N GLN A 29 6.79 17.29 -0.52
CA GLN A 29 6.72 18.68 -0.06
C GLN A 29 8.00 19.12 0.65
N LYS A 30 8.58 18.21 1.43
CA LYS A 30 9.74 18.54 2.25
C LYS A 30 11.05 18.55 1.46
N HIS A 31 11.22 17.63 0.52
CA HIS A 31 12.49 17.43 -0.18
C HIS A 31 12.42 17.74 -1.68
N GLY A 32 11.24 18.02 -2.21
CA GLY A 32 11.06 18.30 -3.62
C GLY A 32 10.91 17.04 -4.46
N PRO A 33 10.45 17.19 -5.73
CA PRO A 33 10.14 16.02 -6.57
C PRO A 33 11.36 15.19 -6.95
N GLU A 34 12.53 15.81 -7.10
CA GLU A 34 13.71 15.05 -7.50
C GLU A 34 14.26 14.18 -6.37
N ARG A 35 14.37 14.73 -5.16
CA ARG A 35 14.91 14.00 -4.02
C ARG A 35 13.94 12.93 -3.51
N SER A 36 12.65 13.14 -3.70
CA SER A 36 11.64 12.17 -3.27
C SER A 36 11.40 11.06 -4.27
N ARG A 37 12.03 11.13 -5.44
CA ARG A 37 11.79 10.17 -6.53
C ARG A 37 12.07 8.73 -6.14
N SER A 38 13.20 8.49 -5.51
CA SER A 38 13.57 7.13 -5.06
C SER A 38 12.59 6.61 -4.03
N PHE A 39 12.22 7.45 -3.07
CA PHE A 39 11.25 7.08 -2.06
C PHE A 39 9.88 6.78 -2.69
N LYS A 40 9.47 7.61 -3.64
CA LYS A 40 8.20 7.41 -4.33
C LYS A 40 8.14 6.08 -5.06
N VAL A 41 9.20 5.74 -5.79
CA VAL A 41 9.24 4.46 -6.53
C VAL A 41 9.15 3.28 -5.56
N MET A 42 9.92 3.31 -4.49
CA MET A 42 9.90 2.24 -3.50
C MET A 42 8.53 2.12 -2.84
N ALA A 43 7.96 3.25 -2.44
CA ALA A 43 6.66 3.27 -1.78
C ALA A 43 5.55 2.80 -2.72
N GLU A 44 5.60 3.19 -3.98
CA GLU A 44 4.60 2.75 -4.97
C GLU A 44 4.66 1.24 -5.19
N GLN A 45 5.85 0.65 -5.17
CA GLN A 45 5.99 -0.80 -5.28
C GLN A 45 5.36 -1.50 -4.08
N MET A 46 5.59 -0.98 -2.89
CA MET A 46 4.97 -1.52 -1.68
C MET A 46 3.45 -1.40 -1.71
N ILE A 47 2.96 -0.23 -2.12
CA ILE A 47 1.52 0.00 -2.26
C ILE A 47 0.92 -1.01 -3.23
N LYS A 48 1.58 -1.22 -4.36
CA LYS A 48 1.10 -2.15 -5.37
C LYS A 48 1.00 -3.58 -4.83
N GLN A 49 1.99 -4.01 -4.06
CA GLN A 49 1.96 -5.33 -3.44
C GLN A 49 0.81 -5.46 -2.43
N PHE A 50 0.62 -4.44 -1.61
CA PHE A 50 -0.49 -4.45 -0.64
C PHE A 50 -1.84 -4.43 -1.34
N GLU A 51 -2.00 -3.64 -2.39
CA GLU A 51 -3.24 -3.62 -3.15
C GLU A 51 -3.55 -4.97 -3.78
N GLU A 52 -2.52 -5.66 -4.24
CA GLU A 52 -2.68 -6.99 -4.80
C GLU A 52 -3.11 -8.00 -3.74
N GLN A 53 -2.56 -7.90 -2.53
CA GLN A 53 -2.97 -8.74 -1.41
C GLN A 53 -4.44 -8.53 -1.07
N VAL A 54 -4.88 -7.26 -1.02
CA VAL A 54 -6.28 -6.93 -0.75
C VAL A 54 -7.18 -7.48 -1.84
N ARG A 55 -6.78 -7.34 -3.09
CA ARG A 55 -7.56 -7.85 -4.23
C ARG A 55 -7.72 -9.38 -4.14
N THR A 56 -6.64 -10.08 -3.84
CA THR A 56 -6.67 -11.53 -3.70
C THR A 56 -7.61 -11.95 -2.59
N TYR A 57 -7.54 -11.28 -1.46
CA TYR A 57 -8.43 -11.58 -0.33
C TYR A 57 -9.89 -11.38 -0.72
N ASN A 58 -10.20 -10.26 -1.39
CA ASN A 58 -11.56 -9.98 -1.80
C ASN A 58 -12.09 -11.02 -2.79
N GLN A 59 -11.26 -11.49 -3.69
CA GLN A 59 -11.64 -12.53 -4.65
C GLN A 59 -11.92 -13.86 -3.96
N LEU A 60 -11.07 -14.24 -3.02
CA LEU A 60 -11.28 -15.48 -2.27
C LEU A 60 -12.57 -15.43 -1.46
N LYS A 61 -12.89 -14.28 -0.91
CA LYS A 61 -14.12 -14.08 -0.16
C LYS A 61 -15.37 -14.16 -1.03
N LYS A 62 -15.27 -13.70 -2.27
CA LYS A 62 -16.40 -13.73 -3.21
C LYS A 62 -16.71 -15.14 -3.72
N ARG A 63 -15.77 -16.05 -3.67
CA ARG A 63 -15.95 -17.40 -4.20
C ARG A 63 -16.75 -18.31 -3.28
N LYS A 64 -17.13 -17.83 -2.13
CA LYS A 64 -18.07 -18.55 -1.29
C LYS A 64 -19.49 -18.10 -1.63
#